data_d35d6aa91d6ff26ae90997f50182e814
#
_entry.id   d35d6aa91d6ff26ae90997f50182e814
#
_cell.length_a   1.000
_cell.length_b   1.000
_cell.length_c   1.000
_cell.angle_alpha   90.00
_cell.angle_beta   90.00
_cell.angle_gamma   90.00
#
_symmetry.space_group_name_H-M   'P 1'
#
loop_
_entity.id
_entity.type
_entity.pdbx_description
1 polymer ?
#
loop_
_entity_poly.entity_id
_entity_poly.type
_entity_poly.pdbx_seq_one_letter_code
_entity_poly.pdbx_strand_id
1 'polypeptide(L)'
;MTACARGGAAGAHEGEPIASHSSPSPLTPARFIPPLPRPSSLCALILSCLALGACQGTELSPTPSPAASPAATLSPTATPSPAAVAPLVSGDQAYHHLLVLADDIGSRPAGSEAERQAAQYISHQLTTYGYQTQVQEFTFEYYAEKTPVLEIVTPTPLPLNPHALRLSVAGEVTAELVPAGLGRPQDFPPEGLKGRIALIERGELSFSDKVTNAAANDAAAVVIYNNVDGPFRGELQEESPIPALSLSQAEGRQLQALLEEGPLTVHLFAQSGRETKTSQNVIGRPPQDDCQVIVGAHYDSVAAGPGANDNASGSATLLEIARVLDLRSEEEGVCFVAFGAEELGLFGSRHFVTALTSQGQPSPRAMVDLDMVGVGAEWQLMGSPSLVEKIDQGAAALGLDPVPIEPSLDSDHLSFMEADIPAVLIYRFEDPRQHTESDRAEFVQPQLLEEAAKLTLLALAELASP
;
A
#
# COMPACT_ATOMS: atom_id res chain seq x y z
N MET A 1 5.86 37.75 57.06
CA MET A 1 7.17 38.35 57.31
C MET A 1 7.91 38.39 56.01
N THR A 2 8.01 39.58 55.47
CA THR A 2 9.06 40.27 54.73
C THR A 2 9.38 39.69 53.36
N ALA A 3 8.98 40.21 52.24
CA ALA A 3 9.14 41.50 51.54
C ALA A 3 10.61 41.82 51.19
N CYS A 4 10.90 41.91 49.89
CA CYS A 4 11.71 42.90 49.11
C CYS A 4 12.01 42.26 47.72
N ALA A 5 11.60 42.71 46.61
CA ALA A 5 11.52 43.97 45.87
C ALA A 5 12.88 44.48 45.33
N ARG A 6 12.83 44.80 44.00
CA ARG A 6 13.69 45.66 43.15
C ARG A 6 14.77 44.93 42.38
N GLY A 7 15.03 45.19 41.12
CA GLY A 7 14.68 46.21 40.11
C GLY A 7 15.53 45.94 38.89
N GLY A 8 15.12 46.07 37.74
CA GLY A 8 15.12 47.09 36.73
C GLY A 8 16.46 47.32 36.04
N ALA A 9 16.50 47.03 34.71
CA ALA A 9 17.25 47.89 33.76
C ALA A 9 16.85 47.50 32.33
N ALA A 10 16.37 48.47 31.60
CA ALA A 10 16.14 48.49 30.17
C ALA A 10 17.50 48.61 29.44
N GLY A 11 17.64 47.87 28.33
CA GLY A 11 18.70 48.04 27.35
C GLY A 11 18.11 47.99 25.96
N ALA A 12 17.95 49.15 25.37
CA ALA A 12 17.66 49.34 23.97
C ALA A 12 18.91 48.98 23.14
N HIS A 13 18.77 48.18 22.11
CA HIS A 13 19.74 48.14 21.03
C HIS A 13 19.04 48.28 19.68
N GLU A 14 19.62 49.17 18.93
CA GLU A 14 19.27 49.75 17.66
C GLU A 14 19.17 48.71 16.54
N GLY A 15 18.31 49.03 15.57
CA GLY A 15 18.14 48.27 14.35
C GLY A 15 19.28 48.45 13.35
N GLU A 16 19.62 47.40 12.65
CA GLU A 16 20.41 47.47 11.43
C GLU A 16 19.57 47.03 10.22
N PRO A 17 19.90 47.50 9.00
CA PRO A 17 18.97 47.58 7.89
C PRO A 17 18.92 46.30 7.05
N ILE A 18 17.73 46.05 6.50
CA ILE A 18 17.38 45.03 5.54
C ILE A 18 18.21 45.20 4.26
N ALA A 19 19.00 44.20 3.92
CA ALA A 19 19.72 44.10 2.66
C ALA A 19 18.79 43.56 1.54
N SER A 20 18.86 44.24 0.44
CA SER A 20 18.14 44.16 -0.81
C SER A 20 18.14 42.79 -1.52
N HIS A 21 17.00 42.53 -2.16
CA HIS A 21 16.72 41.53 -3.20
C HIS A 21 17.87 41.26 -4.18
N SER A 22 18.23 40.02 -4.36
CA SER A 22 18.93 39.52 -5.53
C SER A 22 17.94 38.72 -6.42
N SER A 23 17.82 39.21 -7.66
CA SER A 23 17.02 38.65 -8.72
C SER A 23 17.57 37.28 -9.17
N PRO A 24 16.73 36.33 -9.60
CA PRO A 24 17.21 35.05 -10.16
C PRO A 24 17.74 35.24 -11.59
N SER A 25 18.88 34.62 -11.88
CA SER A 25 19.48 34.51 -13.19
C SER A 25 18.65 33.66 -14.16
N PRO A 26 18.70 33.96 -15.47
CA PRO A 26 17.89 33.25 -16.46
C PRO A 26 18.42 31.84 -16.75
N LEU A 27 17.49 30.90 -16.83
CA LEU A 27 17.70 29.51 -17.21
C LEU A 27 18.22 29.43 -18.66
N THR A 28 19.28 28.68 -18.85
CA THR A 28 19.83 28.33 -20.18
C THR A 28 18.92 27.30 -20.87
N PRO A 29 18.60 27.46 -22.16
CA PRO A 29 17.70 26.51 -22.85
C PRO A 29 18.40 25.15 -23.09
N ALA A 30 17.65 24.07 -22.82
CA ALA A 30 18.05 22.70 -23.07
C ALA A 30 18.36 22.46 -24.56
N ARG A 31 19.47 21.80 -24.83
CA ARG A 31 19.88 21.36 -26.17
C ARG A 31 18.94 20.26 -26.68
N PHE A 32 18.31 20.54 -27.80
CA PHE A 32 17.52 19.59 -28.58
C PHE A 32 18.45 18.52 -29.19
N ILE A 33 18.21 17.26 -28.87
CA ILE A 33 18.87 16.11 -29.50
C ILE A 33 17.86 15.53 -30.50
N PRO A 34 18.20 15.47 -31.82
CA PRO A 34 17.28 14.89 -32.81
C PRO A 34 17.23 13.35 -32.70
N PRO A 35 16.10 12.71 -33.06
CA PRO A 35 15.97 11.26 -32.99
C PRO A 35 16.74 10.57 -34.13
N LEU A 36 17.35 9.42 -33.80
CA LEU A 36 18.04 8.54 -34.72
C LEU A 36 17.07 7.89 -35.74
N PRO A 37 17.48 7.64 -36.99
CA PRO A 37 16.62 7.05 -38.01
C PRO A 37 16.41 5.55 -37.80
N ARG A 38 15.17 5.11 -38.01
CA ARG A 38 14.75 3.70 -38.01
C ARG A 38 15.33 2.97 -39.22
N PRO A 39 15.78 1.71 -39.10
CA PRO A 39 16.14 0.89 -40.27
C PRO A 39 14.88 0.37 -40.98
N SER A 40 14.88 0.55 -42.28
CA SER A 40 13.84 0.13 -43.22
C SER A 40 13.87 -1.40 -43.42
N SER A 41 12.67 -1.99 -43.39
CA SER A 41 12.41 -3.38 -43.76
C SER A 41 12.76 -3.64 -45.22
N LEU A 42 13.55 -4.64 -45.50
CA LEU A 42 13.71 -5.21 -46.84
C LEU A 42 13.04 -6.60 -46.86
N CYS A 43 11.92 -6.68 -47.55
CA CYS A 43 11.31 -7.95 -47.97
C CYS A 43 12.21 -8.63 -49.02
N ALA A 44 12.50 -9.92 -48.81
CA ALA A 44 12.97 -10.79 -49.86
C ALA A 44 12.09 -12.03 -49.93
N LEU A 45 11.29 -12.08 -50.98
CA LEU A 45 10.62 -13.29 -51.47
C LEU A 45 11.71 -14.25 -52.04
N ILE A 46 11.66 -15.53 -51.69
CA ILE A 46 12.18 -16.58 -52.56
C ILE A 46 11.15 -17.71 -52.70
N LEU A 47 10.91 -17.98 -53.96
CA LEU A 47 9.95 -18.93 -54.54
C LEU A 47 10.44 -20.38 -54.39
N SER A 48 9.43 -21.23 -54.37
CA SER A 48 9.38 -22.71 -54.55
C SER A 48 10.38 -23.33 -55.57
N CYS A 49 10.82 -24.55 -55.24
CA CYS A 49 10.99 -25.61 -56.25
C CYS A 49 10.71 -26.98 -55.62
N LEU A 50 9.65 -27.60 -56.10
CA LEU A 50 9.40 -29.06 -56.00
C LEU A 50 10.36 -29.80 -56.91
N ALA A 51 10.97 -30.90 -56.38
CA ALA A 51 11.50 -31.97 -57.23
C ALA A 51 11.25 -33.32 -56.56
N LEU A 52 10.38 -34.11 -57.16
CA LEU A 52 10.21 -35.54 -56.91
C LEU A 52 11.48 -36.28 -57.38
N GLY A 53 11.98 -37.19 -56.56
CA GLY A 53 13.00 -38.16 -56.94
C GLY A 53 12.84 -39.43 -56.10
N ALA A 54 12.24 -40.45 -56.69
CA ALA A 54 12.19 -41.80 -56.16
C ALA A 54 13.49 -42.53 -56.48
N CYS A 55 14.13 -43.19 -55.51
CA CYS A 55 15.06 -44.28 -55.72
C CYS A 55 15.15 -45.21 -54.49
N GLN A 56 14.64 -46.38 -54.68
CA GLN A 56 15.09 -47.74 -54.38
C GLN A 56 15.93 -47.97 -53.11
N GLY A 57 15.43 -48.97 -52.34
CA GLY A 57 16.03 -49.51 -51.14
C GLY A 57 17.31 -50.30 -51.34
N THR A 58 18.11 -50.28 -50.32
CA THR A 58 19.06 -51.30 -49.96
C THR A 58 18.97 -51.60 -48.48
N GLU A 59 18.62 -52.83 -48.17
CA GLU A 59 18.65 -53.40 -46.83
C GLU A 59 20.10 -53.40 -46.31
N LEU A 60 20.34 -52.80 -45.17
CA LEU A 60 21.54 -52.99 -44.39
C LEU A 60 21.16 -53.55 -43.01
N SER A 61 21.76 -54.69 -42.69
CA SER A 61 21.63 -55.43 -41.44
C SER A 61 21.88 -54.56 -40.18
N PRO A 62 21.23 -54.89 -39.06
CA PRO A 62 21.38 -54.12 -37.83
C PRO A 62 22.72 -54.44 -37.15
N THR A 63 23.50 -53.38 -36.90
CA THR A 63 24.64 -53.40 -35.98
C THR A 63 24.10 -53.39 -34.54
N PRO A 64 24.72 -54.10 -33.60
CA PRO A 64 24.26 -54.12 -32.22
C PRO A 64 24.51 -52.76 -31.54
N SER A 65 23.43 -52.23 -30.93
CA SER A 65 23.44 -51.03 -30.10
C SER A 65 24.36 -51.25 -28.89
N PRO A 66 25.21 -50.24 -28.52
CA PRO A 66 25.95 -50.33 -27.28
C PRO A 66 24.99 -50.22 -26.09
N ALA A 67 25.18 -51.09 -25.08
CA ALA A 67 24.45 -51.14 -23.86
C ALA A 67 24.34 -49.75 -23.20
N ALA A 68 23.10 -49.36 -22.86
CA ALA A 68 22.82 -48.14 -22.10
C ALA A 68 23.60 -48.17 -20.76
N SER A 69 24.43 -47.19 -20.54
CA SER A 69 25.06 -46.91 -19.24
C SER A 69 23.89 -46.60 -18.24
N PRO A 70 23.92 -47.06 -16.99
CA PRO A 70 22.91 -46.72 -16.05
C PRO A 70 22.86 -45.21 -15.86
N ALA A 71 21.67 -44.61 -16.03
CA ALA A 71 21.42 -43.24 -15.73
C ALA A 71 21.88 -42.94 -14.29
N ALA A 72 22.79 -41.99 -14.15
CA ALA A 72 23.16 -41.49 -12.85
C ALA A 72 21.89 -40.90 -12.20
N THR A 73 21.45 -41.55 -11.14
CA THR A 73 20.41 -41.02 -10.25
C THR A 73 20.97 -39.74 -9.66
N LEU A 74 20.48 -38.60 -10.12
CA LEU A 74 20.77 -37.32 -9.45
C LEU A 74 20.18 -37.45 -8.04
N SER A 75 21.06 -37.49 -7.04
CA SER A 75 20.64 -37.34 -5.65
C SER A 75 19.93 -35.99 -5.53
N PRO A 76 18.80 -35.89 -4.81
CA PRO A 76 18.19 -34.59 -4.55
C PRO A 76 19.23 -33.71 -3.88
N THR A 77 19.48 -32.56 -4.47
CA THR A 77 20.34 -31.52 -3.89
C THR A 77 19.74 -31.17 -2.54
N ALA A 78 20.49 -31.38 -1.47
CA ALA A 78 20.04 -31.08 -0.13
C ALA A 78 19.73 -29.58 -0.05
N THR A 79 18.52 -29.24 0.34
CA THR A 79 18.14 -27.86 0.67
C THR A 79 19.13 -27.34 1.71
N PRO A 80 19.80 -26.21 1.49
CA PRO A 80 20.79 -25.72 2.43
C PRO A 80 20.13 -25.31 3.74
N SER A 81 20.87 -25.54 4.82
CA SER A 81 20.45 -25.09 6.14
C SER A 81 20.32 -23.57 6.20
N PRO A 82 19.29 -23.01 6.87
CA PRO A 82 19.13 -21.57 7.09
C PRO A 82 20.40 -20.85 7.56
N ALA A 83 21.24 -21.54 8.34
CA ALA A 83 22.54 -21.06 8.81
C ALA A 83 23.56 -20.79 7.68
N ALA A 84 23.39 -21.37 6.49
CA ALA A 84 24.29 -21.16 5.34
C ALA A 84 23.93 -19.89 4.55
N VAL A 85 22.74 -19.33 4.74
CA VAL A 85 22.21 -18.15 4.01
C VAL A 85 22.57 -16.85 4.71
N ALA A 86 22.62 -16.87 6.03
CA ALA A 86 22.82 -15.69 6.88
C ALA A 86 24.00 -14.77 6.45
N PRO A 87 25.13 -15.27 5.97
CA PRO A 87 26.27 -14.40 5.60
C PRO A 87 26.10 -13.65 4.28
N LEU A 88 25.10 -13.95 3.45
CA LEU A 88 24.89 -13.30 2.15
C LEU A 88 23.86 -12.15 2.21
N VAL A 89 23.00 -12.14 3.22
CA VAL A 89 22.02 -11.07 3.42
C VAL A 89 22.69 -9.81 3.94
N SER A 90 22.35 -8.68 3.37
CA SER A 90 22.90 -7.38 3.75
C SER A 90 21.80 -6.36 3.97
N GLY A 91 21.61 -5.94 5.23
CA GLY A 91 20.70 -4.86 5.58
C GLY A 91 21.07 -3.54 4.91
N ASP A 92 22.36 -3.28 4.69
CA ASP A 92 22.82 -2.06 3.98
C ASP A 92 22.42 -2.07 2.49
N GLN A 93 22.40 -3.24 1.83
CA GLN A 93 21.89 -3.34 0.46
C GLN A 93 20.39 -3.12 0.40
N ALA A 94 19.64 -3.74 1.30
CA ALA A 94 18.20 -3.47 1.42
C ALA A 94 17.93 -1.99 1.70
N TYR A 95 18.67 -1.39 2.62
CA TYR A 95 18.53 0.03 2.96
C TYR A 95 18.85 0.95 1.76
N HIS A 96 19.78 0.57 0.89
CA HIS A 96 20.04 1.32 -0.34
C HIS A 96 18.81 1.33 -1.26
N HIS A 97 18.12 0.20 -1.43
CA HIS A 97 16.85 0.15 -2.17
C HIS A 97 15.77 1.00 -1.53
N LEU A 98 15.69 0.98 -0.20
CA LEU A 98 14.75 1.80 0.56
C LEU A 98 14.98 3.29 0.32
N LEU A 99 16.23 3.77 0.32
CA LEU A 99 16.56 5.18 0.04
C LEU A 99 16.08 5.60 -1.34
N VAL A 100 16.26 4.75 -2.36
CA VAL A 100 15.76 5.05 -3.70
C VAL A 100 14.22 5.17 -3.71
N LEU A 101 13.53 4.26 -3.04
CA LEU A 101 12.06 4.28 -3.01
C LEU A 101 11.51 5.44 -2.18
N ALA A 102 12.03 5.65 -0.97
CA ALA A 102 11.48 6.60 -0.02
C ALA A 102 12.04 8.03 -0.16
N ASP A 103 13.33 8.20 -0.46
CA ASP A 103 13.96 9.51 -0.53
C ASP A 103 14.07 10.05 -1.95
N ASP A 104 14.55 9.23 -2.92
CA ASP A 104 14.75 9.69 -4.30
C ASP A 104 13.42 9.79 -5.07
N ILE A 105 12.52 8.80 -4.93
CA ILE A 105 11.19 8.80 -5.54
C ILE A 105 10.18 9.49 -4.62
N GLY A 106 10.22 9.20 -3.34
CA GLY A 106 9.37 9.81 -2.33
C GLY A 106 7.98 9.16 -2.22
N SER A 107 6.96 9.97 -1.88
CA SER A 107 5.58 9.51 -1.78
C SER A 107 5.09 8.93 -3.11
N ARG A 108 4.54 7.72 -3.06
CA ARG A 108 4.20 6.85 -4.21
C ARG A 108 2.72 6.47 -4.25
N PRO A 109 1.78 7.42 -4.17
CA PRO A 109 0.36 7.09 -4.12
C PRO A 109 -0.10 6.30 -5.35
N ALA A 110 -0.97 5.33 -5.14
CA ALA A 110 -1.53 4.50 -6.21
C ALA A 110 -2.05 5.32 -7.39
N GLY A 111 -1.66 4.93 -8.61
CA GLY A 111 -1.97 5.62 -9.87
C GLY A 111 -1.15 6.88 -10.14
N SER A 112 -0.13 7.18 -9.32
CA SER A 112 0.75 8.33 -9.52
C SER A 112 1.92 8.03 -10.46
N GLU A 113 2.62 9.09 -10.91
CA GLU A 113 3.88 8.95 -11.65
C GLU A 113 4.99 8.37 -10.76
N ALA A 114 5.01 8.73 -9.47
CA ALA A 114 5.98 8.22 -8.51
C ALA A 114 5.81 6.69 -8.31
N GLU A 115 4.57 6.20 -8.21
CA GLU A 115 4.30 4.76 -8.18
C GLU A 115 4.84 4.06 -9.44
N ARG A 116 4.65 4.63 -10.63
CA ARG A 116 5.20 4.06 -11.88
C ARG A 116 6.73 4.05 -11.89
N GLN A 117 7.36 5.09 -11.36
CA GLN A 117 8.83 5.14 -11.25
C GLN A 117 9.35 4.06 -10.29
N ALA A 118 8.67 3.83 -9.18
CA ALA A 118 8.99 2.76 -8.23
C ALA A 118 8.83 1.37 -8.88
N ALA A 119 7.73 1.14 -9.61
CA ALA A 119 7.54 -0.09 -10.37
C ALA A 119 8.65 -0.34 -11.40
N GLN A 120 9.07 0.70 -12.13
CA GLN A 120 10.18 0.60 -13.09
C GLN A 120 11.49 0.28 -12.39
N TYR A 121 11.77 0.91 -11.25
CA TYR A 121 12.95 0.64 -10.45
C TYR A 121 12.98 -0.83 -9.98
N ILE A 122 11.91 -1.30 -9.37
CA ILE A 122 11.77 -2.68 -8.87
C ILE A 122 11.94 -3.68 -10.03
N SER A 123 11.24 -3.46 -11.13
CA SER A 123 11.34 -4.30 -12.34
C SER A 123 12.78 -4.36 -12.87
N HIS A 124 13.49 -3.24 -12.88
CA HIS A 124 14.89 -3.18 -13.31
C HIS A 124 15.81 -3.96 -12.37
N GLN A 125 15.61 -3.84 -11.04
CA GLN A 125 16.43 -4.58 -10.07
C GLN A 125 16.21 -6.08 -10.19
N LEU A 126 14.95 -6.55 -10.25
CA LEU A 126 14.63 -7.96 -10.43
C LEU A 126 15.22 -8.51 -11.75
N THR A 127 15.15 -7.72 -12.84
CA THR A 127 15.81 -8.10 -14.11
C THR A 127 17.33 -8.22 -13.95
N THR A 128 17.95 -7.32 -13.18
CA THR A 128 19.41 -7.34 -12.92
C THR A 128 19.81 -8.58 -12.13
N TYR A 129 18.93 -9.08 -11.28
CA TYR A 129 19.07 -10.31 -10.51
C TYR A 129 18.62 -11.57 -11.28
N GLY A 130 18.50 -11.52 -12.61
CA GLY A 130 18.23 -12.70 -13.45
C GLY A 130 16.77 -13.10 -13.59
N TYR A 131 15.82 -12.42 -12.92
CA TYR A 131 14.40 -12.75 -13.02
C TYR A 131 13.78 -12.23 -14.32
N GLN A 132 12.85 -12.99 -14.87
CA GLN A 132 11.96 -12.52 -15.94
C GLN A 132 10.88 -11.65 -15.32
N THR A 133 10.86 -10.36 -15.69
CA THR A 133 9.91 -9.41 -15.11
C THR A 133 8.69 -9.18 -15.99
N GLN A 134 7.55 -9.04 -15.36
CA GLN A 134 6.28 -8.64 -15.96
C GLN A 134 5.66 -7.52 -15.16
N VAL A 135 5.26 -6.44 -15.83
CA VAL A 135 4.41 -5.40 -15.26
C VAL A 135 2.96 -5.77 -15.58
N GLN A 136 2.17 -5.99 -14.55
CA GLN A 136 0.74 -6.34 -14.65
C GLN A 136 -0.10 -5.10 -14.33
N GLU A 137 -0.53 -4.38 -15.36
CA GLU A 137 -1.41 -3.21 -15.18
C GLU A 137 -2.84 -3.65 -14.86
N PHE A 138 -3.51 -2.90 -13.99
CA PHE A 138 -4.92 -3.07 -13.66
C PHE A 138 -5.59 -1.74 -13.36
N THR A 139 -6.91 -1.72 -13.58
CA THR A 139 -7.77 -0.58 -13.25
C THR A 139 -8.66 -0.94 -12.08
N PHE A 140 -8.85 0.01 -11.17
CA PHE A 140 -9.72 -0.17 -10.02
C PHE A 140 -10.52 1.10 -9.75
N GLU A 141 -11.66 0.93 -9.11
CA GLU A 141 -12.48 2.03 -8.60
C GLU A 141 -12.29 2.13 -7.08
N TYR A 142 -12.03 3.33 -6.60
CA TYR A 142 -11.97 3.60 -5.18
C TYR A 142 -12.74 4.86 -4.83
N TYR A 143 -13.11 5.00 -3.58
CA TYR A 143 -13.73 6.23 -3.11
C TYR A 143 -12.66 7.25 -2.74
N ALA A 144 -12.48 8.25 -3.60
CA ALA A 144 -11.61 9.37 -3.32
C ALA A 144 -12.28 10.31 -2.31
N GLU A 145 -11.68 10.45 -1.14
CA GLU A 145 -12.01 11.51 -0.21
C GLU A 145 -11.24 12.77 -0.61
N LYS A 146 -11.93 13.77 -1.19
CA LYS A 146 -11.34 15.11 -1.30
C LYS A 146 -11.57 15.82 0.02
N THR A 147 -10.64 16.70 0.39
CA THR A 147 -10.70 17.42 1.66
C THR A 147 -12.10 18.03 1.86
N PRO A 148 -12.90 17.50 2.79
CA PRO A 148 -14.22 18.02 3.04
C PRO A 148 -14.12 19.38 3.75
N VAL A 149 -15.10 20.23 3.57
CA VAL A 149 -15.17 21.52 4.25
C VAL A 149 -16.43 21.57 5.10
N LEU A 150 -16.29 22.01 6.32
CA LEU A 150 -17.38 22.42 7.17
C LEU A 150 -16.95 23.69 7.91
N GLU A 151 -17.68 24.77 7.71
CA GLU A 151 -17.42 26.03 8.40
C GLU A 151 -18.71 26.71 8.84
N ILE A 152 -18.71 27.34 9.98
CA ILE A 152 -19.76 28.29 10.36
C ILE A 152 -19.57 29.53 9.50
N VAL A 153 -20.62 29.96 8.80
CA VAL A 153 -20.62 31.19 7.99
C VAL A 153 -21.18 32.35 8.81
N THR A 154 -22.23 32.12 9.57
CA THR A 154 -22.85 33.11 10.46
C THR A 154 -23.23 32.48 11.80
N PRO A 155 -23.18 33.22 12.93
CA PRO A 155 -22.87 34.65 13.07
C PRO A 155 -21.39 34.99 12.94
N THR A 156 -20.49 34.11 13.31
CA THR A 156 -19.04 34.34 13.26
C THR A 156 -18.38 33.18 12.51
N PRO A 157 -17.61 33.45 11.46
CA PRO A 157 -16.90 32.42 10.71
C PRO A 157 -15.98 31.58 11.60
N LEU A 158 -16.11 30.25 11.52
CA LEU A 158 -15.27 29.30 12.24
C LEU A 158 -15.12 28.03 11.40
N PRO A 159 -13.90 27.72 10.93
CA PRO A 159 -13.62 26.45 10.27
C PRO A 159 -13.63 25.29 11.28
N LEU A 160 -14.07 24.12 10.82
CA LEU A 160 -14.07 22.87 11.56
C LEU A 160 -13.27 21.82 10.79
N ASN A 161 -12.97 20.68 11.41
CA ASN A 161 -12.15 19.60 10.81
C ASN A 161 -13.00 18.36 10.52
N PRO A 162 -13.84 18.38 9.49
CA PRO A 162 -14.69 17.25 9.13
C PRO A 162 -13.91 16.15 8.44
N HIS A 163 -14.49 14.93 8.46
CA HIS A 163 -14.20 13.86 7.53
C HIS A 163 -15.46 13.53 6.73
N ALA A 164 -15.32 13.17 5.44
CA ALA A 164 -16.46 12.64 4.72
C ALA A 164 -16.76 11.21 5.21
N LEU A 165 -18.04 10.85 5.35
CA LEU A 165 -18.38 9.45 5.54
C LEU A 165 -18.14 8.70 4.22
N ARG A 166 -17.49 7.54 4.30
CA ARG A 166 -17.28 6.71 3.12
C ARG A 166 -18.64 6.33 2.52
N LEU A 167 -18.78 6.38 1.21
CA LEU A 167 -20.04 6.27 0.45
C LEU A 167 -20.97 7.48 0.59
N SER A 168 -20.51 8.61 1.13
CA SER A 168 -21.27 9.86 1.06
C SER A 168 -21.31 10.36 -0.39
N VAL A 169 -22.50 10.76 -0.85
CA VAL A 169 -22.62 11.46 -2.14
C VAL A 169 -21.91 12.83 -2.07
N ALA A 170 -21.34 13.26 -3.19
CA ALA A 170 -20.78 14.60 -3.30
C ALA A 170 -21.86 15.68 -3.26
N GLY A 171 -21.56 16.81 -2.63
CA GLY A 171 -22.48 17.96 -2.62
C GLY A 171 -21.91 19.16 -1.87
N GLU A 172 -22.47 20.32 -2.17
CA GLU A 172 -22.15 21.59 -1.56
C GLU A 172 -23.43 22.26 -1.08
N VAL A 173 -23.50 22.59 0.19
CA VAL A 173 -24.69 23.12 0.84
C VAL A 173 -24.31 24.24 1.80
N THR A 174 -24.97 25.39 1.69
CA THR A 174 -24.92 26.45 2.71
C THR A 174 -26.31 26.63 3.28
N ALA A 175 -26.53 26.22 4.51
CA ALA A 175 -27.85 26.24 5.15
C ALA A 175 -27.76 26.32 6.67
N GLU A 176 -28.89 26.54 7.30
CA GLU A 176 -29.06 26.52 8.76
C GLU A 176 -28.79 25.11 9.30
N LEU A 177 -28.03 25.02 10.38
CA LEU A 177 -27.72 23.78 11.11
C LEU A 177 -28.82 23.55 12.17
N VAL A 178 -29.40 22.35 12.18
CA VAL A 178 -30.50 21.99 13.07
C VAL A 178 -30.16 20.75 13.89
N PRO A 179 -30.24 20.80 15.23
CA PRO A 179 -30.03 19.60 16.05
C PRO A 179 -31.13 18.55 15.75
N ALA A 180 -30.72 17.31 15.56
CA ALA A 180 -31.59 16.17 15.31
C ALA A 180 -31.22 14.95 16.18
N GLY A 181 -30.82 15.19 17.42
CA GLY A 181 -30.57 14.18 18.44
C GLY A 181 -29.72 13.01 17.97
N LEU A 182 -30.25 11.79 18.07
CA LEU A 182 -29.60 10.57 17.57
C LEU A 182 -30.02 10.22 16.14
N GLY A 183 -30.79 11.08 15.46
CA GLY A 183 -31.27 10.84 14.09
C GLY A 183 -32.38 9.80 13.99
N ARG A 184 -33.11 9.56 15.05
CA ARG A 184 -34.34 8.75 15.05
C ARG A 184 -35.48 9.53 14.38
N PRO A 185 -36.49 8.89 13.78
CA PRO A 185 -37.59 9.59 13.13
C PRO A 185 -38.25 10.66 14.02
N GLN A 186 -38.35 10.43 15.33
CA GLN A 186 -38.96 11.37 16.29
C GLN A 186 -38.01 12.50 16.74
N ASP A 187 -36.73 12.45 16.40
CA ASP A 187 -35.74 13.47 16.76
C ASP A 187 -35.78 14.66 15.79
N PHE A 188 -36.49 14.52 14.68
CA PHE A 188 -36.65 15.59 13.68
C PHE A 188 -37.87 16.47 13.96
N PRO A 189 -37.82 17.77 13.58
CA PRO A 189 -38.97 18.65 13.69
C PRO A 189 -40.19 18.11 12.90
N PRO A 190 -41.41 18.24 13.40
CA PRO A 190 -42.61 17.76 12.71
C PRO A 190 -42.82 18.35 11.31
N GLU A 191 -42.32 19.57 11.06
CA GLU A 191 -42.34 20.24 9.75
C GLU A 191 -41.21 19.81 8.80
N GLY A 192 -40.34 18.89 9.23
CA GLY A 192 -39.14 18.49 8.51
C GLY A 192 -38.04 19.53 8.53
N LEU A 193 -36.93 19.22 7.90
CA LEU A 193 -35.75 20.10 7.86
C LEU A 193 -35.78 21.10 6.68
N LYS A 194 -36.55 20.86 5.64
CA LYS A 194 -36.78 21.80 4.53
C LYS A 194 -35.49 22.34 3.88
N GLY A 195 -34.54 21.48 3.60
CA GLY A 195 -33.25 21.84 3.00
C GLY A 195 -32.19 22.34 3.96
N ARG A 196 -32.44 22.26 5.28
CA ARG A 196 -31.45 22.55 6.32
C ARG A 196 -30.48 21.36 6.54
N ILE A 197 -29.43 21.58 7.30
CA ILE A 197 -28.39 20.56 7.60
C ILE A 197 -28.70 19.96 8.98
N ALA A 198 -28.76 18.63 9.08
CA ALA A 198 -28.98 17.92 10.33
C ALA A 198 -27.67 17.77 11.11
N LEU A 199 -27.68 18.14 12.41
CA LEU A 199 -26.59 17.81 13.35
C LEU A 199 -27.04 16.63 14.22
N ILE A 200 -26.35 15.50 14.10
CA ILE A 200 -26.76 14.23 14.72
C ILE A 200 -25.61 13.68 15.59
N GLU A 201 -25.90 13.16 16.74
CA GLU A 201 -24.94 12.46 17.58
C GLU A 201 -24.78 11.00 17.13
N ARG A 202 -23.53 10.50 17.12
CA ARG A 202 -23.24 9.07 16.94
C ARG A 202 -23.85 8.25 18.07
N GLY A 203 -24.27 7.01 17.78
CA GLY A 203 -24.81 6.06 18.75
C GLY A 203 -26.15 5.49 18.31
N GLU A 204 -26.52 4.34 18.85
CA GLU A 204 -27.73 3.54 18.65
C GLU A 204 -28.03 3.11 17.21
N LEU A 205 -28.17 4.04 16.28
CA LEU A 205 -28.46 3.77 14.87
C LEU A 205 -27.20 3.67 14.05
N SER A 206 -27.23 2.89 12.96
CA SER A 206 -26.20 2.90 11.94
C SER A 206 -26.06 4.29 11.28
N PHE A 207 -24.91 4.59 10.70
CA PHE A 207 -24.74 5.86 9.98
C PHE A 207 -25.69 5.95 8.79
N SER A 208 -25.93 4.83 8.08
CA SER A 208 -26.88 4.76 6.96
C SER A 208 -28.30 5.08 7.39
N ASP A 209 -28.77 4.53 8.53
CA ASP A 209 -30.10 4.84 9.06
C ASP A 209 -30.24 6.33 9.41
N LYS A 210 -29.21 6.92 10.06
CA LYS A 210 -29.20 8.34 10.41
C LYS A 210 -29.32 9.23 9.18
N VAL A 211 -28.55 8.94 8.13
CA VAL A 211 -28.56 9.71 6.89
C VAL A 211 -29.88 9.52 6.14
N THR A 212 -30.38 8.30 6.06
CA THR A 212 -31.67 7.99 5.42
C THR A 212 -32.81 8.68 6.14
N ASN A 213 -32.86 8.67 7.49
CA ASN A 213 -33.88 9.36 8.28
C ASN A 213 -33.83 10.88 8.07
N ALA A 214 -32.60 11.47 8.00
CA ALA A 214 -32.44 12.89 7.72
C ALA A 214 -32.94 13.25 6.32
N ALA A 215 -32.58 12.47 5.30
CA ALA A 215 -33.05 12.64 3.93
C ALA A 215 -34.60 12.53 3.83
N ALA A 216 -35.20 11.55 4.52
CA ALA A 216 -36.66 11.39 4.59
C ALA A 216 -37.37 12.57 5.28
N ASN A 217 -36.63 13.38 6.04
CA ASN A 217 -37.11 14.63 6.66
C ASN A 217 -36.63 15.90 5.91
N ASP A 218 -36.36 15.79 4.61
CA ASP A 218 -35.95 16.88 3.72
C ASP A 218 -34.66 17.60 4.15
N ALA A 219 -33.70 16.91 4.78
CA ALA A 219 -32.39 17.45 5.03
C ALA A 219 -31.60 17.62 3.70
N ALA A 220 -30.85 18.71 3.57
CA ALA A 220 -29.95 18.90 2.43
C ALA A 220 -28.60 18.22 2.63
N ALA A 221 -28.17 18.04 3.89
CA ALA A 221 -26.94 17.35 4.28
C ALA A 221 -26.99 16.91 5.76
N VAL A 222 -26.05 16.09 6.16
CA VAL A 222 -25.91 15.59 7.54
C VAL A 222 -24.51 15.81 8.07
N VAL A 223 -24.39 16.24 9.31
CA VAL A 223 -23.17 16.25 10.10
C VAL A 223 -23.38 15.33 11.30
N ILE A 224 -22.58 14.27 11.39
CA ILE A 224 -22.60 13.35 12.53
C ILE A 224 -21.39 13.61 13.40
N TYR A 225 -21.56 13.94 14.67
CA TYR A 225 -20.45 14.13 15.60
C TYR A 225 -20.29 12.92 16.52
N ASN A 226 -19.03 12.68 16.95
CA ASN A 226 -18.69 11.51 17.77
C ASN A 226 -19.31 11.60 19.16
N ASN A 227 -19.66 10.45 19.74
CA ASN A 227 -20.15 10.31 21.12
C ASN A 227 -19.07 9.94 22.14
N VAL A 228 -17.82 9.73 21.65
CA VAL A 228 -16.60 9.53 22.44
C VAL A 228 -15.55 10.53 22.02
N ASP A 229 -14.52 10.71 22.83
CA ASP A 229 -13.45 11.68 22.52
C ASP A 229 -12.76 11.39 21.19
N GLY A 230 -12.34 12.46 20.51
CA GLY A 230 -11.65 12.41 19.23
C GLY A 230 -12.54 12.38 17.98
N PRO A 231 -11.91 12.50 16.80
CA PRO A 231 -12.57 12.36 15.50
C PRO A 231 -12.92 10.88 15.21
N PHE A 232 -13.71 10.63 14.19
CA PHE A 232 -13.94 9.29 13.67
C PHE A 232 -14.14 9.31 12.16
N ARG A 233 -13.78 8.20 11.54
CA ARG A 233 -14.12 7.89 10.15
C ARG A 233 -15.25 6.87 10.17
N GLY A 234 -16.28 7.09 9.39
CA GLY A 234 -17.44 6.21 9.33
C GLY A 234 -17.71 5.78 7.89
N GLU A 235 -18.32 4.61 7.75
CA GLU A 235 -18.74 4.06 6.47
C GLU A 235 -20.26 3.87 6.45
N LEU A 236 -20.86 4.20 5.30
CA LEU A 236 -22.25 3.92 5.00
C LEU A 236 -22.37 2.54 4.34
N GLN A 237 -23.51 1.89 4.42
CA GLN A 237 -23.75 0.58 3.81
C GLN A 237 -23.94 0.67 2.28
N GLU A 238 -24.38 1.84 1.81
CA GLU A 238 -24.63 2.16 0.41
C GLU A 238 -24.40 3.65 0.17
N GLU A 239 -24.34 4.07 -1.10
CA GLU A 239 -24.21 5.48 -1.44
C GLU A 239 -25.37 6.29 -0.87
N SER A 240 -25.05 7.36 -0.13
CA SER A 240 -26.05 8.17 0.57
C SER A 240 -26.90 9.00 -0.39
N PRO A 241 -28.15 9.28 -0.02
CA PRO A 241 -29.00 10.18 -0.81
C PRO A 241 -28.60 11.66 -0.70
N ILE A 242 -27.88 12.04 0.36
CA ILE A 242 -27.46 13.42 0.67
C ILE A 242 -26.02 13.43 1.22
N PRO A 243 -25.28 14.54 1.09
CA PRO A 243 -23.94 14.66 1.66
C PRO A 243 -23.91 14.43 3.17
N ALA A 244 -22.90 13.68 3.64
CA ALA A 244 -22.73 13.32 5.04
C ALA A 244 -21.28 13.45 5.50
N LEU A 245 -21.06 14.23 6.56
CA LEU A 245 -19.75 14.46 7.18
C LEU A 245 -19.74 13.95 8.62
N SER A 246 -18.57 13.64 9.14
CA SER A 246 -18.32 13.37 10.55
C SER A 246 -17.47 14.47 11.19
N LEU A 247 -17.65 14.65 12.51
CA LEU A 247 -16.88 15.58 13.35
C LEU A 247 -16.43 14.88 14.64
N SER A 248 -15.42 15.45 15.27
CA SER A 248 -15.05 15.08 16.64
C SER A 248 -16.16 15.39 17.64
N GLN A 249 -16.12 14.72 18.80
CA GLN A 249 -17.03 15.02 19.91
C GLN A 249 -16.93 16.48 20.36
N ALA A 250 -15.70 16.99 20.48
CA ALA A 250 -15.46 18.35 20.93
C ALA A 250 -16.10 19.39 20.01
N GLU A 251 -15.92 19.24 18.67
CA GLU A 251 -16.52 20.15 17.68
C GLU A 251 -18.05 20.03 17.64
N GLY A 252 -18.57 18.80 17.74
CA GLY A 252 -20.03 18.58 17.80
C GLY A 252 -20.66 19.25 19.01
N ARG A 253 -20.06 19.13 20.19
CA ARG A 253 -20.51 19.81 21.40
C ARG A 253 -20.39 21.32 21.32
N GLN A 254 -19.33 21.82 20.68
CA GLN A 254 -19.16 23.25 20.41
C GLN A 254 -20.30 23.77 19.53
N LEU A 255 -20.67 23.06 18.46
CA LEU A 255 -21.80 23.43 17.61
C LEU A 255 -23.13 23.42 18.40
N GLN A 256 -23.36 22.44 19.28
CA GLN A 256 -24.54 22.39 20.12
C GLN A 256 -24.64 23.61 21.07
N ALA A 257 -23.52 23.95 21.71
CA ALA A 257 -23.47 25.11 22.61
C ALA A 257 -23.76 26.43 21.86
N LEU A 258 -23.18 26.59 20.66
CA LEU A 258 -23.43 27.77 19.83
C LEU A 258 -24.90 27.84 19.33
N LEU A 259 -25.54 26.69 19.07
CA LEU A 259 -26.94 26.62 18.67
C LEU A 259 -27.91 27.03 19.82
N GLU A 260 -27.52 26.88 21.10
CA GLU A 260 -28.25 27.41 22.24
C GLU A 260 -28.21 28.95 22.30
N GLU A 261 -27.18 29.56 21.74
CA GLU A 261 -27.04 31.03 21.67
C GLU A 261 -27.81 31.63 20.48
N GLY A 262 -28.07 30.85 19.44
CA GLY A 262 -28.82 31.31 18.27
C GLY A 262 -28.59 30.43 17.02
N PRO A 263 -29.27 30.77 15.90
CA PRO A 263 -29.19 30.00 14.69
C PRO A 263 -27.78 30.10 14.06
N LEU A 264 -27.29 28.98 13.57
CA LEU A 264 -26.02 28.88 12.83
C LEU A 264 -26.28 28.57 11.34
N THR A 265 -25.71 29.35 10.46
CA THR A 265 -25.59 28.96 9.04
C THR A 265 -24.21 28.35 8.83
N VAL A 266 -24.14 27.15 8.26
CA VAL A 266 -22.90 26.46 7.97
C VAL A 266 -22.77 26.22 6.46
N HIS A 267 -21.55 26.28 5.97
CA HIS A 267 -21.16 25.82 4.64
C HIS A 267 -20.55 24.43 4.78
N LEU A 268 -21.12 23.48 4.05
CA LEU A 268 -20.71 22.09 3.99
C LEU A 268 -20.35 21.77 2.55
N PHE A 269 -19.14 21.24 2.34
CA PHE A 269 -18.71 20.67 1.09
C PHE A 269 -18.22 19.24 1.37
N ALA A 270 -18.92 18.29 0.78
CA ALA A 270 -18.52 16.89 0.75
C ALA A 270 -18.20 16.52 -0.69
N GLN A 271 -17.02 16.03 -0.93
CA GLN A 271 -16.66 15.43 -2.21
C GLN A 271 -16.00 14.10 -1.93
N SER A 272 -16.83 13.08 -1.82
CA SER A 272 -16.41 11.71 -2.05
C SER A 272 -16.99 11.29 -3.41
N GLY A 273 -16.24 10.56 -4.17
CA GLY A 273 -16.69 10.09 -5.48
C GLY A 273 -15.92 8.85 -5.86
N ARG A 274 -16.53 7.99 -6.66
CA ARG A 274 -15.78 6.91 -7.31
C ARG A 274 -14.81 7.54 -8.29
N GLU A 275 -13.54 7.28 -8.09
CA GLU A 275 -12.50 7.57 -9.07
C GLU A 275 -11.96 6.25 -9.60
N THR A 276 -11.75 6.21 -10.91
CA THR A 276 -11.07 5.10 -11.56
C THR A 276 -9.59 5.45 -11.65
N LYS A 277 -8.73 4.58 -11.13
CA LYS A 277 -7.28 4.69 -11.26
C LYS A 277 -6.70 3.46 -11.95
N THR A 278 -5.51 3.62 -12.49
CA THR A 278 -4.69 2.53 -13.02
C THR A 278 -3.44 2.42 -12.17
N SER A 279 -3.17 1.23 -11.69
CA SER A 279 -1.94 0.86 -10.99
C SER A 279 -1.34 -0.39 -11.64
N GLN A 280 -0.24 -0.89 -11.10
CA GLN A 280 0.43 -2.06 -11.64
C GLN A 280 1.13 -2.88 -10.55
N ASN A 281 1.14 -4.20 -10.70
CA ASN A 281 2.04 -5.09 -9.97
C ASN A 281 3.32 -5.32 -10.78
N VAL A 282 4.42 -5.54 -10.08
CA VAL A 282 5.68 -5.99 -10.68
C VAL A 282 5.94 -7.42 -10.26
N ILE A 283 6.03 -8.33 -11.24
CA ILE A 283 6.19 -9.75 -11.02
C ILE A 283 7.56 -10.16 -11.54
N GLY A 284 8.40 -10.72 -10.67
CA GLY A 284 9.67 -11.35 -11.02
C GLY A 284 9.56 -12.86 -10.91
N ARG A 285 9.86 -13.58 -12.00
CA ARG A 285 9.79 -15.05 -12.08
C ARG A 285 11.14 -15.63 -12.40
N PRO A 286 11.55 -16.75 -11.81
CA PRO A 286 12.74 -17.45 -12.27
C PRO A 286 12.55 -17.92 -13.73
N PRO A 287 13.64 -18.03 -14.52
CA PRO A 287 13.56 -18.21 -15.98
C PRO A 287 12.85 -19.48 -16.47
N GLN A 288 12.72 -20.50 -15.64
CA GLN A 288 12.27 -21.83 -16.06
C GLN A 288 11.18 -22.47 -15.19
N ASP A 289 10.66 -21.73 -14.18
CA ASP A 289 9.77 -22.31 -13.19
C ASP A 289 8.44 -21.58 -13.03
N ASP A 290 7.41 -22.37 -12.67
CA ASP A 290 6.14 -21.85 -12.17
C ASP A 290 6.31 -21.34 -10.74
N CYS A 291 5.57 -20.28 -10.39
CA CYS A 291 5.56 -19.71 -9.05
C CYS A 291 4.99 -20.70 -8.02
N GLN A 292 5.85 -21.39 -7.30
CA GLN A 292 5.44 -22.28 -6.21
C GLN A 292 5.25 -21.57 -4.89
N VAL A 293 6.08 -20.56 -4.64
CA VAL A 293 5.99 -19.69 -3.46
C VAL A 293 6.10 -18.24 -3.92
N ILE A 294 5.30 -17.36 -3.33
CA ILE A 294 5.34 -15.94 -3.57
C ILE A 294 6.01 -15.25 -2.37
N VAL A 295 6.98 -14.38 -2.64
CA VAL A 295 7.41 -13.35 -1.69
C VAL A 295 6.83 -12.03 -2.17
N GLY A 296 6.03 -11.40 -1.33
CA GLY A 296 5.27 -10.19 -1.65
C GLY A 296 5.59 -9.02 -0.74
N ALA A 297 5.38 -7.81 -1.26
CA ALA A 297 5.35 -6.56 -0.50
C ALA A 297 4.65 -5.51 -1.36
N HIS A 298 3.87 -4.61 -0.78
CA HIS A 298 3.41 -3.46 -1.56
C HIS A 298 4.50 -2.40 -1.66
N TYR A 299 4.43 -1.59 -2.72
CA TYR A 299 5.43 -0.56 -2.97
C TYR A 299 4.82 0.84 -3.11
N ASP A 300 3.50 0.95 -3.20
CA ASP A 300 2.81 2.23 -3.08
C ASP A 300 2.86 2.74 -1.63
N SER A 301 2.51 3.98 -1.42
CA SER A 301 2.41 4.60 -0.11
C SER A 301 1.25 5.58 -0.08
N VAL A 302 0.83 5.99 1.11
CA VAL A 302 -0.11 7.11 1.24
C VAL A 302 0.47 8.40 0.66
N ALA A 303 -0.41 9.34 0.27
CA ALA A 303 0.03 10.63 -0.26
C ALA A 303 0.71 11.54 0.79
N ALA A 304 0.47 11.28 2.08
CA ALA A 304 0.91 12.12 3.18
C ALA A 304 2.43 12.08 3.42
N GLY A 305 3.09 10.96 3.11
CA GLY A 305 4.50 10.77 3.44
C GLY A 305 5.25 9.87 2.45
N PRO A 306 6.58 9.79 2.58
CA PRO A 306 7.40 8.97 1.70
C PRO A 306 7.21 7.46 1.90
N GLY A 307 6.54 7.01 2.98
CA GLY A 307 6.28 5.61 3.23
C GLY A 307 7.56 4.78 3.29
N ALA A 308 8.51 5.19 4.16
CA ALA A 308 9.79 4.50 4.25
C ALA A 308 9.66 3.16 4.96
N ASN A 309 8.93 3.14 6.08
CA ASN A 309 8.59 1.90 6.76
C ASN A 309 7.37 1.24 6.11
N ASP A 310 6.36 2.03 5.72
CA ASP A 310 5.12 1.60 5.10
C ASP A 310 5.03 2.06 3.62
N ASN A 311 5.46 1.27 2.54
CA ASN A 311 6.17 0.00 2.74
C ASN A 311 7.38 -0.10 1.78
N ALA A 312 8.23 0.95 1.77
CA ALA A 312 9.51 0.82 1.10
C ALA A 312 10.41 -0.22 1.83
N SER A 313 10.20 -0.46 3.14
CA SER A 313 10.98 -1.41 3.92
C SER A 313 10.75 -2.85 3.45
N GLY A 314 9.51 -3.28 3.26
CA GLY A 314 9.16 -4.60 2.73
C GLY A 314 9.63 -4.78 1.29
N SER A 315 9.37 -3.80 0.41
CA SER A 315 9.80 -3.82 -0.98
C SER A 315 11.32 -3.87 -1.14
N ALA A 316 12.07 -3.14 -0.32
CA ALA A 316 13.54 -3.18 -0.30
C ALA A 316 14.07 -4.54 0.17
N THR A 317 13.44 -5.11 1.20
CA THR A 317 13.78 -6.43 1.72
C THR A 317 13.49 -7.52 0.68
N LEU A 318 12.37 -7.43 -0.04
CA LEU A 318 12.03 -8.30 -1.17
C LEU A 318 13.14 -8.31 -2.23
N LEU A 319 13.66 -7.13 -2.60
CA LEU A 319 14.76 -7.00 -3.57
C LEU A 319 16.06 -7.62 -3.05
N GLU A 320 16.36 -7.48 -1.78
CA GLU A 320 17.55 -8.12 -1.17
C GLU A 320 17.43 -9.64 -1.16
N ILE A 321 16.24 -10.18 -0.85
CA ILE A 321 15.99 -11.63 -0.92
C ILE A 321 16.19 -12.13 -2.35
N ALA A 322 15.64 -11.42 -3.35
CA ALA A 322 15.81 -11.77 -4.76
C ALA A 322 17.31 -11.82 -5.15
N ARG A 323 18.10 -10.80 -4.73
CA ARG A 323 19.53 -10.77 -4.95
C ARG A 323 20.26 -11.96 -4.33
N VAL A 324 19.88 -12.35 -3.12
CA VAL A 324 20.54 -13.47 -2.40
C VAL A 324 20.22 -14.80 -3.05
N LEU A 325 18.99 -15.03 -3.49
CA LEU A 325 18.60 -16.27 -4.16
C LEU A 325 19.28 -16.41 -5.53
N ASP A 326 19.40 -15.34 -6.33
CA ASP A 326 20.15 -15.33 -7.60
C ASP A 326 21.63 -15.73 -7.37
N LEU A 327 22.31 -15.11 -6.40
CA LEU A 327 23.70 -15.42 -6.07
C LEU A 327 23.93 -16.89 -5.69
N ARG A 328 22.90 -17.60 -5.27
CA ARG A 328 22.96 -19.00 -4.84
C ARG A 328 22.46 -19.97 -5.90
N SER A 329 21.84 -19.47 -6.96
CA SER A 329 21.12 -20.29 -7.95
C SER A 329 20.06 -21.18 -7.30
N GLU A 330 19.36 -20.66 -6.27
CA GLU A 330 18.34 -21.34 -5.47
C GLU A 330 16.95 -20.71 -5.64
N GLU A 331 16.74 -20.06 -6.75
CA GLU A 331 15.52 -19.36 -7.11
C GLU A 331 14.37 -20.26 -7.57
N GLU A 332 14.59 -21.60 -7.63
CA GLU A 332 13.60 -22.56 -8.15
C GLU A 332 12.24 -22.39 -7.46
N GLY A 333 11.24 -22.01 -8.25
CA GLY A 333 9.86 -21.89 -7.82
C GLY A 333 9.53 -20.70 -6.91
N VAL A 334 10.48 -19.80 -6.63
CA VAL A 334 10.22 -18.58 -5.85
C VAL A 334 9.97 -17.41 -6.79
N CYS A 335 8.79 -16.80 -6.70
CA CYS A 335 8.45 -15.58 -7.43
C CYS A 335 8.35 -14.40 -6.48
N PHE A 336 8.72 -13.22 -6.98
CA PHE A 336 8.64 -11.97 -6.27
C PHE A 336 7.51 -11.12 -6.85
N VAL A 337 6.65 -10.59 -6.01
CA VAL A 337 5.56 -9.72 -6.46
C VAL A 337 5.54 -8.45 -5.62
N ALA A 338 5.85 -7.32 -6.25
CA ALA A 338 5.62 -6.02 -5.65
C ALA A 338 4.22 -5.55 -6.06
N PHE A 339 3.34 -5.35 -5.06
CA PHE A 339 1.95 -5.00 -5.27
C PHE A 339 1.78 -3.48 -5.29
N GLY A 340 0.93 -2.98 -6.21
CA GLY A 340 0.50 -1.59 -6.21
C GLY A 340 -0.91 -1.45 -5.66
N ALA A 341 -1.26 -0.23 -5.23
CA ALA A 341 -2.58 0.11 -4.72
C ALA A 341 -3.05 -0.75 -3.53
N GLU A 342 -2.15 -1.12 -2.66
CA GLU A 342 -2.45 -1.75 -1.37
C GLU A 342 -3.20 -0.79 -0.46
N GLU A 343 -2.66 0.41 -0.28
CA GLU A 343 -3.11 1.50 0.59
C GLU A 343 -4.56 1.96 0.36
N LEU A 344 -5.10 1.65 -0.81
CA LEU A 344 -6.48 1.97 -1.16
C LEU A 344 -7.45 0.79 -0.99
N GLY A 345 -6.94 -0.41 -0.64
CA GLY A 345 -7.74 -1.59 -0.32
C GLY A 345 -7.31 -2.88 -1.02
N LEU A 346 -6.02 -3.22 -1.00
CA LEU A 346 -5.43 -4.47 -1.49
C LEU A 346 -5.71 -4.74 -2.98
N PHE A 347 -5.85 -3.68 -3.81
CA PHE A 347 -6.28 -3.85 -5.20
C PHE A 347 -5.29 -4.65 -6.03
N GLY A 348 -3.99 -4.47 -5.79
CA GLY A 348 -2.94 -5.17 -6.51
C GLY A 348 -2.91 -6.65 -6.24
N SER A 349 -2.88 -7.06 -4.98
CA SER A 349 -2.85 -8.46 -4.59
C SER A 349 -4.14 -9.19 -4.97
N ARG A 350 -5.32 -8.57 -4.80
CA ARG A 350 -6.60 -9.10 -5.25
C ARG A 350 -6.64 -9.31 -6.77
N HIS A 351 -6.11 -8.34 -7.53
CA HIS A 351 -6.00 -8.48 -8.98
C HIS A 351 -5.06 -9.62 -9.38
N PHE A 352 -3.90 -9.74 -8.72
CA PHE A 352 -2.94 -10.79 -8.96
C PHE A 352 -3.54 -12.18 -8.70
N VAL A 353 -4.16 -12.39 -7.54
CA VAL A 353 -4.79 -13.67 -7.16
C VAL A 353 -5.96 -14.01 -8.10
N THR A 354 -6.78 -13.03 -8.47
CA THR A 354 -7.86 -13.21 -9.44
C THR A 354 -7.32 -13.65 -10.81
N ALA A 355 -6.20 -13.08 -11.24
CA ALA A 355 -5.56 -13.47 -12.51
C ALA A 355 -5.02 -14.91 -12.45
N LEU A 356 -4.41 -15.33 -11.35
CA LEU A 356 -3.95 -16.70 -11.14
C LEU A 356 -5.10 -17.71 -11.28
N THR A 357 -6.18 -17.48 -10.55
CA THR A 357 -7.32 -18.41 -10.50
C THR A 357 -8.09 -18.45 -11.81
N SER A 358 -8.29 -17.30 -12.48
CA SER A 358 -9.04 -17.22 -13.73
C SER A 358 -8.29 -17.80 -14.94
N GLN A 359 -6.96 -17.78 -14.94
CA GLN A 359 -6.14 -18.33 -16.01
C GLN A 359 -5.85 -19.83 -15.83
N GLY A 360 -6.34 -20.45 -14.75
CA GLY A 360 -6.11 -21.86 -14.46
C GLY A 360 -4.62 -22.17 -14.22
N GLN A 361 -3.84 -21.21 -13.79
CA GLN A 361 -2.45 -21.43 -13.40
C GLN A 361 -2.39 -22.24 -12.11
N PRO A 362 -1.35 -23.04 -11.90
CA PRO A 362 -1.16 -23.71 -10.62
C PRO A 362 -1.14 -22.68 -9.49
N SER A 363 -1.92 -22.91 -8.45
CA SER A 363 -1.88 -22.06 -7.27
C SER A 363 -0.53 -22.21 -6.56
N PRO A 364 0.09 -21.12 -6.11
CA PRO A 364 1.26 -21.20 -5.27
C PRO A 364 0.93 -21.95 -3.97
N ARG A 365 1.92 -22.64 -3.42
CA ARG A 365 1.76 -23.38 -2.16
C ARG A 365 1.64 -22.47 -0.96
N ALA A 366 2.26 -21.29 -1.04
CA ALA A 366 2.24 -20.29 0.01
C ALA A 366 2.66 -18.91 -0.51
N MET A 367 2.33 -17.89 0.28
CA MET A 367 2.81 -16.53 0.12
C MET A 367 3.42 -16.04 1.44
N VAL A 368 4.57 -15.37 1.36
CA VAL A 368 5.19 -14.65 2.47
C VAL A 368 5.12 -13.16 2.16
N ASP A 369 4.44 -12.42 3.00
CA ASP A 369 4.22 -10.99 2.90
C ASP A 369 5.17 -10.22 3.81
N LEU A 370 5.70 -9.12 3.30
CA LEU A 370 6.60 -8.24 4.02
C LEU A 370 6.00 -6.85 4.08
N ASP A 371 5.57 -6.46 5.27
CA ASP A 371 4.98 -5.15 5.45
C ASP A 371 5.47 -4.53 6.77
N MET A 372 5.95 -3.27 6.70
CA MET A 372 6.47 -2.51 7.84
C MET A 372 7.56 -3.25 8.62
N VAL A 373 8.64 -3.64 7.97
CA VAL A 373 9.71 -4.48 8.54
C VAL A 373 10.93 -3.71 9.05
N GLY A 374 10.92 -2.37 8.96
CA GLY A 374 12.10 -1.53 9.22
C GLY A 374 12.12 -0.81 10.56
N VAL A 375 11.01 -0.81 11.31
CA VAL A 375 10.82 -0.09 12.58
C VAL A 375 10.00 -0.96 13.52
N GLY A 376 9.91 -0.59 14.79
CA GLY A 376 9.09 -1.27 15.78
C GLY A 376 9.91 -2.11 16.78
N ALA A 377 9.25 -2.58 17.84
CA ALA A 377 9.91 -3.24 18.95
C ALA A 377 10.00 -4.76 18.78
N GLU A 378 8.97 -5.40 18.24
CA GLU A 378 8.82 -6.86 18.22
C GLU A 378 8.50 -7.36 16.81
N TRP A 379 9.04 -8.52 16.45
CA TRP A 379 8.60 -9.26 15.28
C TRP A 379 7.26 -9.92 15.56
N GLN A 380 6.34 -9.79 14.61
CA GLN A 380 5.04 -10.44 14.68
C GLN A 380 4.79 -11.25 13.42
N LEU A 381 4.09 -12.37 13.59
CA LEU A 381 3.68 -13.27 12.52
C LEU A 381 2.18 -13.40 12.53
N MET A 382 1.55 -13.11 11.38
CA MET A 382 0.10 -13.20 11.21
C MET A 382 -0.24 -13.99 9.94
N GLY A 383 -1.24 -14.83 9.98
CA GLY A 383 -1.69 -15.53 8.79
C GLY A 383 -2.06 -16.99 9.04
N SER A 384 -1.76 -17.85 8.08
CA SER A 384 -2.10 -19.28 8.13
C SER A 384 -1.37 -19.97 9.27
N PRO A 385 -2.09 -20.60 10.23
CA PRO A 385 -1.49 -21.12 11.47
C PRO A 385 -0.31 -22.07 11.24
N SER A 386 -0.38 -22.93 10.23
CA SER A 386 0.69 -23.89 9.92
C SER A 386 1.98 -23.21 9.43
N LEU A 387 1.89 -22.07 8.74
CA LEU A 387 3.07 -21.28 8.32
C LEU A 387 3.65 -20.51 9.50
N VAL A 388 2.78 -19.85 10.27
CA VAL A 388 3.16 -19.10 11.46
C VAL A 388 3.92 -20.01 12.41
N GLU A 389 3.37 -21.21 12.73
CA GLU A 389 4.02 -22.18 13.64
C GLU A 389 5.40 -22.63 13.13
N LYS A 390 5.55 -22.90 11.84
CA LYS A 390 6.84 -23.32 11.25
C LYS A 390 7.89 -22.23 11.34
N ILE A 391 7.53 -20.99 11.03
CA ILE A 391 8.46 -19.85 11.05
C ILE A 391 8.86 -19.54 12.52
N ASP A 392 7.90 -19.53 13.42
CA ASP A 392 8.13 -19.31 14.85
C ASP A 392 9.11 -20.33 15.43
N GLN A 393 8.87 -21.63 15.18
CA GLN A 393 9.77 -22.70 15.62
C GLN A 393 11.19 -22.58 15.06
N GLY A 394 11.33 -22.13 13.82
CA GLY A 394 12.64 -21.96 13.18
C GLY A 394 13.38 -20.68 13.58
N ALA A 395 12.66 -19.62 13.98
CA ALA A 395 13.22 -18.29 14.22
C ALA A 395 14.29 -18.26 15.34
N ALA A 396 14.15 -19.15 16.32
CA ALA A 396 15.14 -19.28 17.40
C ALA A 396 16.55 -19.62 16.89
N ALA A 397 16.68 -20.32 15.75
CA ALA A 397 17.97 -20.60 15.12
C ALA A 397 18.65 -19.32 14.56
N LEU A 398 17.88 -18.27 14.33
CA LEU A 398 18.33 -16.95 13.92
C LEU A 398 18.55 -16.01 15.11
N GLY A 399 18.25 -16.47 16.33
CA GLY A 399 18.26 -15.64 17.54
C GLY A 399 17.09 -14.66 17.61
N LEU A 400 15.99 -14.94 16.89
CA LEU A 400 14.78 -14.14 16.86
C LEU A 400 13.65 -14.86 17.60
N ASP A 401 12.72 -14.10 18.16
CA ASP A 401 11.58 -14.59 18.94
C ASP A 401 10.31 -13.84 18.48
N PRO A 402 9.79 -14.16 17.29
CA PRO A 402 8.59 -13.51 16.78
C PRO A 402 7.36 -13.95 17.58
N VAL A 403 6.39 -13.07 17.69
CA VAL A 403 5.14 -13.31 18.39
C VAL A 403 4.04 -13.65 17.39
N PRO A 404 3.48 -14.88 17.41
CA PRO A 404 2.27 -15.19 16.65
C PRO A 404 1.09 -14.37 17.18
N ILE A 405 0.36 -13.72 16.26
CA ILE A 405 -0.81 -12.93 16.63
C ILE A 405 -2.04 -13.36 15.82
N GLU A 406 -3.22 -13.12 16.41
CA GLU A 406 -4.49 -13.32 15.71
C GLU A 406 -4.63 -12.31 14.55
N PRO A 407 -5.28 -12.69 13.43
CA PRO A 407 -5.50 -11.80 12.31
C PRO A 407 -6.22 -10.52 12.74
N SER A 408 -5.56 -9.39 12.64
CA SER A 408 -6.03 -8.08 13.08
C SER A 408 -5.67 -6.94 12.14
N LEU A 409 -4.84 -7.20 11.14
CA LEU A 409 -4.39 -6.24 10.14
C LEU A 409 -4.73 -6.74 8.75
N ASP A 410 -5.07 -5.81 7.87
CA ASP A 410 -5.28 -6.06 6.47
C ASP A 410 -4.00 -5.67 5.72
N SER A 411 -3.34 -6.64 5.07
CA SER A 411 -2.25 -6.47 4.13
C SER A 411 -2.37 -7.52 3.02
N ASP A 412 -1.47 -7.52 2.06
CA ASP A 412 -1.58 -8.32 0.81
C ASP A 412 -1.75 -9.83 1.03
N HIS A 413 -1.26 -10.37 2.15
CA HIS A 413 -1.44 -11.77 2.54
C HIS A 413 -2.92 -12.19 2.60
N LEU A 414 -3.82 -11.27 2.97
CA LEU A 414 -5.26 -11.58 3.05
C LEU A 414 -5.85 -11.98 1.70
N SER A 415 -5.44 -11.32 0.62
CA SER A 415 -5.92 -11.65 -0.73
C SER A 415 -5.65 -13.10 -1.11
N PHE A 416 -4.53 -13.67 -0.63
CA PHE A 416 -4.18 -15.07 -0.83
C PHE A 416 -4.98 -15.99 0.09
N MET A 417 -5.13 -15.64 1.37
CA MET A 417 -5.92 -16.41 2.32
C MET A 417 -7.40 -16.49 1.92
N GLU A 418 -7.97 -15.41 1.39
CA GLU A 418 -9.34 -15.37 0.83
C GLU A 418 -9.53 -16.31 -0.37
N ALA A 419 -8.44 -16.67 -1.05
CA ALA A 419 -8.40 -17.63 -2.16
C ALA A 419 -7.93 -19.04 -1.75
N ASP A 420 -7.95 -19.36 -0.47
CA ASP A 420 -7.48 -20.63 0.11
C ASP A 420 -5.99 -20.93 -0.18
N ILE A 421 -5.17 -19.90 -0.41
CA ILE A 421 -3.71 -20.00 -0.54
C ILE A 421 -3.10 -19.65 0.81
N PRO A 422 -2.34 -20.56 1.45
CA PRO A 422 -1.67 -20.27 2.71
C PRO A 422 -0.77 -19.05 2.60
N ALA A 423 -0.90 -18.10 3.54
CA ALA A 423 -0.08 -16.90 3.55
C ALA A 423 0.31 -16.50 4.97
N VAL A 424 1.44 -15.80 5.10
CA VAL A 424 1.93 -15.26 6.36
C VAL A 424 2.47 -13.85 6.13
N LEU A 425 2.10 -12.95 7.01
CA LEU A 425 2.66 -11.60 7.11
C LEU A 425 3.78 -11.60 8.16
N ILE A 426 4.94 -11.10 7.77
CA ILE A 426 6.06 -10.80 8.65
C ILE A 426 6.11 -9.28 8.79
N TYR A 427 5.92 -8.78 10.00
CA TYR A 427 5.92 -7.34 10.23
C TYR A 427 6.40 -6.97 11.65
N ARG A 428 6.60 -5.67 11.89
CA ARG A 428 6.95 -5.14 13.21
C ARG A 428 5.93 -4.11 13.65
N PHE A 429 5.37 -4.31 14.84
CA PHE A 429 4.34 -3.46 15.39
C PHE A 429 4.92 -2.18 16.06
N GLU A 430 4.06 -1.14 16.11
CA GLU A 430 4.29 0.17 16.72
C GLU A 430 5.26 1.09 15.97
N ASP A 431 4.77 1.64 14.85
CA ASP A 431 5.35 2.85 14.30
C ASP A 431 4.31 4.00 14.31
N PRO A 432 4.43 4.96 15.24
CA PRO A 432 3.50 6.09 15.32
C PRO A 432 3.62 7.06 14.13
N ARG A 433 4.59 6.84 13.23
CA ARG A 433 4.79 7.63 12.01
C ARG A 433 4.05 7.09 10.81
N GLN A 434 3.49 5.87 10.91
CA GLN A 434 2.70 5.26 9.85
C GLN A 434 1.68 6.24 9.28
N HIS A 435 1.56 6.29 7.96
CA HIS A 435 0.64 7.16 7.21
C HIS A 435 0.84 8.67 7.45
N THR A 436 2.02 9.11 7.88
CA THR A 436 2.36 10.53 8.08
C THR A 436 3.57 10.96 7.27
N GLU A 437 3.78 12.28 7.15
CA GLU A 437 5.00 12.86 6.55
C GLU A 437 6.30 12.50 7.28
N SER A 438 6.18 11.94 8.49
CA SER A 438 7.30 11.55 9.33
C SER A 438 7.75 10.09 9.12
N ASP A 439 7.09 9.31 8.28
CA ASP A 439 7.55 7.97 7.89
C ASP A 439 8.71 8.09 6.88
N ARG A 440 9.92 8.27 7.41
CA ARG A 440 11.14 8.60 6.67
C ARG A 440 12.22 7.56 6.85
N ALA A 441 13.11 7.46 5.87
CA ALA A 441 14.21 6.50 5.84
C ALA A 441 15.12 6.58 7.07
N GLU A 442 15.34 7.76 7.65
CA GLU A 442 16.19 7.96 8.83
C GLU A 442 15.76 7.17 10.08
N PHE A 443 14.50 6.72 10.15
CA PHE A 443 13.97 5.92 11.24
C PHE A 443 14.06 4.41 10.98
N VAL A 444 14.26 4.01 9.74
CA VAL A 444 14.39 2.60 9.36
C VAL A 444 15.79 2.08 9.70
N GLN A 445 15.85 0.91 10.33
CA GLN A 445 17.09 0.30 10.75
C GLN A 445 17.52 -0.79 9.76
N PRO A 446 18.69 -0.65 9.10
CA PRO A 446 19.19 -1.66 8.15
C PRO A 446 19.26 -3.08 8.74
N GLN A 447 19.57 -3.18 10.03
CA GLN A 447 19.61 -4.46 10.71
C GLN A 447 18.25 -5.18 10.73
N LEU A 448 17.15 -4.44 10.87
CA LEU A 448 15.81 -5.01 10.86
C LEU A 448 15.43 -5.54 9.45
N LEU A 449 15.84 -4.84 8.39
CA LEU A 449 15.67 -5.33 7.01
C LEU A 449 16.45 -6.65 6.80
N GLU A 450 17.66 -6.76 7.37
CA GLU A 450 18.45 -8.00 7.34
C GLU A 450 17.75 -9.13 8.09
N GLU A 451 17.18 -8.85 9.26
CA GLU A 451 16.45 -9.84 10.07
C GLU A 451 15.17 -10.30 9.34
N ALA A 452 14.41 -9.39 8.72
CA ALA A 452 13.24 -9.71 7.92
C ALA A 452 13.58 -10.63 6.74
N ALA A 453 14.67 -10.31 6.03
CA ALA A 453 15.14 -11.16 4.93
C ALA A 453 15.54 -12.56 5.43
N LYS A 454 16.19 -12.67 6.57
CA LYS A 454 16.54 -13.96 7.19
C LYS A 454 15.31 -14.75 7.59
N LEU A 455 14.29 -14.12 8.19
CA LEU A 455 13.02 -14.77 8.53
C LEU A 455 12.32 -15.28 7.29
N THR A 456 12.30 -14.50 6.22
CA THR A 456 11.69 -14.91 4.95
C THR A 456 12.45 -16.09 4.32
N LEU A 457 13.78 -16.06 4.29
CA LEU A 457 14.58 -17.18 3.77
C LEU A 457 14.41 -18.44 4.61
N LEU A 458 14.20 -18.32 5.91
CA LEU A 458 13.81 -19.44 6.78
C LEU A 458 12.44 -19.99 6.37
N ALA A 459 11.45 -19.11 6.17
CA ALA A 459 10.11 -19.52 5.71
C ALA A 459 10.18 -20.28 4.37
N LEU A 460 10.97 -19.79 3.42
CA LEU A 460 11.18 -20.46 2.13
C LEU A 460 11.82 -21.85 2.29
N ALA A 461 12.80 -22.00 3.18
CA ALA A 461 13.44 -23.29 3.45
C ALA A 461 12.47 -24.31 4.07
N GLU A 462 11.60 -23.86 5.00
CA GLU A 462 10.57 -24.69 5.62
C GLU A 462 9.48 -25.10 4.61
N LEU A 463 9.17 -24.23 3.62
CA LEU A 463 8.23 -24.52 2.54
C LEU A 463 8.82 -25.44 1.46
N ALA A 464 10.12 -25.45 1.27
CA ALA A 464 10.80 -26.37 0.33
C ALA A 464 10.90 -27.79 0.87
N SER A 465 10.79 -27.98 2.20
CA SER A 465 10.80 -29.30 2.82
C SER A 465 9.48 -30.02 2.57
N PRO A 466 9.49 -31.31 2.16
CA PRO A 466 8.30 -32.07 1.79
C PRO A 466 7.37 -32.38 2.94
#